data_3751747de284a823f8bac0a9dd975aa2
#
_entry.id   3751747de284a823f8bac0a9dd975aa2
#
_cell.length_a   1.000
_cell.length_b   1.000
_cell.length_c   1.000
_cell.angle_alpha   90.00
_cell.angle_beta   90.00
_cell.angle_gamma   90.00
#
_symmetry.space_group_name_H-M   'P 1'
#
loop_
_entity.id
_entity.type
_entity.pdbx_description
1 polymer ?
#
loop_
_entity_poly.entity_id
_entity_poly.type
_entity_poly.pdbx_seq_one_letter_code
_entity_poly.pdbx_strand_id
1 'polypeptide(L)'
;MKKILLILVSILSILTLTACGKTNEELDKEFDDKVYNTLINYSAKVYDNNQYQKYQILDNQYYISLKNLKELGYDISMFNRPSTKKQCDLEQTGITITLVSDTYNTSYSILCE
;
A
#
# COMPACT_ATOMS: atom_id res chain seq x y z
N MET A 1 -15.03 39.81 24.15
CA MET A 1 -14.06 39.58 23.10
C MET A 1 -12.84 38.79 23.55
N LYS A 2 -12.21 39.15 24.66
CA LYS A 2 -11.05 38.39 25.15
C LYS A 2 -11.36 36.93 25.49
N LYS A 3 -12.55 36.64 25.99
CA LYS A 3 -12.96 35.26 26.31
C LYS A 3 -13.13 34.41 25.06
N ILE A 4 -13.58 34.97 23.96
CA ILE A 4 -13.76 34.28 22.71
C ILE A 4 -12.40 33.93 22.09
N LEU A 5 -11.43 34.85 22.18
CA LEU A 5 -10.07 34.62 21.72
C LEU A 5 -9.38 33.49 22.48
N LEU A 6 -9.56 33.44 23.80
CA LEU A 6 -9.00 32.38 24.63
C LEU A 6 -9.59 31.01 24.29
N ILE A 7 -10.87 30.94 24.00
CA ILE A 7 -11.54 29.71 23.60
C ILE A 7 -11.01 29.24 22.25
N LEU A 8 -10.84 30.15 21.30
CA LEU A 8 -10.29 29.81 19.96
C LEU A 8 -8.88 29.28 20.07
N VAL A 9 -8.03 29.88 20.89
CA VAL A 9 -6.66 29.40 21.10
C VAL A 9 -6.66 28.02 21.72
N SER A 10 -7.53 27.76 22.67
CA SER A 10 -7.65 26.44 23.30
C SER A 10 -8.10 25.37 22.31
N ILE A 11 -9.05 25.68 21.45
CA ILE A 11 -9.53 24.77 20.42
C ILE A 11 -8.41 24.44 19.41
N LEU A 12 -7.65 25.45 18.99
CA LEU A 12 -6.51 25.26 18.10
C LEU A 12 -5.45 24.35 18.71
N SER A 13 -5.17 24.54 20.01
CA SER A 13 -4.20 23.70 20.72
C SER A 13 -4.64 22.24 20.75
N ILE A 14 -5.93 21.98 20.99
CA ILE A 14 -6.49 20.63 21.00
C ILE A 14 -6.39 20.00 19.61
N LEU A 15 -6.72 20.73 18.56
CA LEU A 15 -6.62 20.26 17.19
C LEU A 15 -5.16 19.94 16.80
N THR A 16 -4.22 20.76 17.25
CA THR A 16 -2.80 20.52 16.99
C THR A 16 -2.34 19.22 17.67
N LEU A 17 -2.73 19.01 18.91
CA LEU A 17 -2.41 17.78 19.64
C LEU A 17 -3.03 16.56 18.98
N THR A 18 -4.26 16.66 18.51
CA THR A 18 -4.93 15.57 17.78
C THR A 18 -4.24 15.27 16.46
N ALA A 19 -3.82 16.29 15.72
CA ALA A 19 -3.12 16.13 14.45
C ALA A 19 -1.75 15.47 14.63
N CYS A 20 -1.05 15.75 15.74
CA CYS A 20 0.25 15.15 16.05
C CYS A 20 0.11 13.79 16.72
N GLY A 21 -1.09 13.43 17.18
CA GLY A 21 -1.32 12.27 18.02
C GLY A 21 -2.03 11.11 17.34
N LYS A 22 -1.80 10.87 16.05
CA LYS A 22 -2.34 9.68 15.40
C LYS A 22 -1.83 8.43 16.11
N THR A 23 -2.75 7.53 16.44
CA THR A 23 -2.39 6.26 17.06
C THR A 23 -1.72 5.35 16.05
N ASN A 24 -0.97 4.35 16.51
CA ASN A 24 -0.38 3.35 15.65
C ASN A 24 -1.45 2.61 14.84
N GLU A 25 -2.61 2.39 15.45
CA GLU A 25 -3.75 1.76 14.78
C GLU A 25 -4.24 2.57 13.59
N GLU A 26 -4.35 3.88 13.74
CA GLU A 26 -4.75 4.77 12.64
C GLU A 26 -3.70 4.81 11.53
N LEU A 27 -2.43 4.88 11.91
CA LEU A 27 -1.31 4.87 10.95
C LEU A 27 -1.25 3.56 10.17
N ASP A 28 -1.48 2.44 10.84
CA ASP A 28 -1.48 1.13 10.20
C ASP A 28 -2.66 0.97 9.24
N LYS A 29 -3.82 1.54 9.60
CA LYS A 29 -4.98 1.51 8.72
C LYS A 29 -4.73 2.31 7.44
N GLU A 30 -4.17 3.51 7.58
CA GLU A 30 -3.80 4.33 6.43
C GLU A 30 -2.76 3.62 5.57
N PHE A 31 -1.82 2.94 6.21
CA PHE A 31 -0.80 2.15 5.54
C PHE A 31 -1.40 0.99 4.75
N ASP A 32 -2.31 0.23 5.35
CA ASP A 32 -2.96 -0.91 4.68
C ASP A 32 -3.71 -0.45 3.42
N ASP A 33 -4.43 0.67 3.51
CA ASP A 33 -5.14 1.24 2.38
C ASP A 33 -4.18 1.70 1.28
N LYS A 34 -3.09 2.34 1.66
CA LYS A 34 -2.08 2.84 0.72
C LYS A 34 -1.38 1.69 0.00
N VAL A 35 -1.01 0.65 0.73
CA VAL A 35 -0.36 -0.54 0.15
C VAL A 35 -1.29 -1.20 -0.86
N TYR A 36 -2.53 -1.40 -0.48
CA TYR A 36 -3.53 -2.03 -1.36
C TYR A 36 -3.72 -1.22 -2.64
N ASN A 37 -3.93 0.09 -2.51
CA ASN A 37 -4.11 0.97 -3.67
C ASN A 37 -2.86 1.03 -4.55
N THR A 38 -1.69 0.99 -3.96
CA THR A 38 -0.43 0.98 -4.71
C THR A 38 -0.29 -0.31 -5.52
N LEU A 39 -0.64 -1.46 -4.92
CA LEU A 39 -0.61 -2.74 -5.64
C LEU A 39 -1.61 -2.76 -6.78
N ILE A 40 -2.80 -2.17 -6.60
CA ILE A 40 -3.77 -2.03 -7.68
C ILE A 40 -3.17 -1.25 -8.85
N ASN A 41 -2.54 -0.11 -8.58
CA ASN A 41 -1.93 0.72 -9.60
C ASN A 41 -0.78 -0.01 -10.31
N TYR A 42 0.06 -0.71 -9.56
CA TYR A 42 1.17 -1.45 -10.12
C TYR A 42 0.69 -2.64 -10.96
N SER A 43 -0.39 -3.31 -10.54
CA SER A 43 -0.93 -4.43 -11.31
C SER A 43 -1.39 -4.00 -12.69
N ALA A 44 -2.05 -2.85 -12.80
CA ALA A 44 -2.47 -2.30 -14.07
C ALA A 44 -1.27 -2.00 -14.97
N LYS A 45 -0.23 -1.39 -14.43
CA LYS A 45 0.99 -1.07 -15.19
C LYS A 45 1.74 -2.32 -15.63
N VAL A 46 1.87 -3.30 -14.75
CA VAL A 46 2.54 -4.57 -15.05
C VAL A 46 1.80 -5.30 -16.17
N TYR A 47 0.47 -5.31 -16.12
CA TYR A 47 -0.35 -5.93 -17.16
C TYR A 47 -0.23 -5.17 -18.48
N ASP A 48 -0.41 -3.85 -18.47
CA ASP A 48 -0.40 -3.02 -19.68
C ASP A 48 0.95 -3.06 -20.41
N ASN A 49 2.03 -3.17 -19.64
CA ASN A 49 3.39 -3.22 -20.18
C ASN A 49 3.88 -4.64 -20.46
N ASN A 50 3.03 -5.64 -20.32
CA ASN A 50 3.35 -7.06 -20.51
C ASN A 50 4.53 -7.54 -19.66
N GLN A 51 4.72 -6.94 -18.49
CA GLN A 51 5.82 -7.27 -17.59
C GLN A 51 5.56 -8.54 -16.77
N TYR A 52 4.31 -9.02 -16.75
CA TYR A 52 3.90 -10.17 -15.95
C TYR A 52 4.36 -11.50 -16.53
N GLN A 53 4.64 -11.56 -17.84
CA GLN A 53 4.81 -12.81 -18.60
C GLN A 53 5.90 -13.73 -18.05
N LYS A 54 6.98 -13.19 -17.55
CA LYS A 54 8.09 -13.99 -17.02
C LYS A 54 7.87 -14.51 -15.59
N TYR A 55 6.74 -14.16 -14.97
CA TYR A 55 6.43 -14.55 -13.59
C TYR A 55 5.30 -15.57 -13.51
N GLN A 56 5.16 -16.38 -14.55
CA GLN A 56 4.12 -17.40 -14.62
C GLN A 56 4.30 -18.46 -13.53
N ILE A 57 3.20 -18.80 -12.84
CA ILE A 57 3.17 -19.85 -11.82
C ILE A 57 2.32 -21.04 -12.24
N LEU A 58 1.23 -20.77 -12.96
CA LEU A 58 0.31 -21.78 -13.50
C LEU A 58 -0.14 -21.28 -14.88
N ASP A 59 -0.86 -22.14 -15.63
CA ASP A 59 -1.49 -21.73 -16.87
C ASP A 59 -2.39 -20.52 -16.62
N ASN A 60 -2.19 -19.45 -17.35
CA ASN A 60 -2.95 -18.21 -17.24
C ASN A 60 -2.85 -17.51 -15.88
N GLN A 61 -1.88 -17.89 -15.04
CA GLN A 61 -1.72 -17.28 -13.72
C GLN A 61 -0.26 -16.87 -13.49
N TYR A 62 -0.09 -15.65 -12.98
CA TYR A 62 1.22 -15.01 -12.81
C TYR A 62 1.29 -14.38 -11.43
N TYR A 63 2.43 -14.51 -10.77
CA TYR A 63 2.64 -13.90 -9.45
C TYR A 63 3.85 -12.99 -9.49
N ILE A 64 3.61 -11.72 -9.17
CA ILE A 64 4.65 -10.69 -9.16
C ILE A 64 4.82 -10.23 -7.70
N SER A 65 5.91 -10.62 -7.07
CA SER A 65 6.21 -10.24 -5.69
C SER A 65 6.74 -8.81 -5.59
N LEU A 66 6.85 -8.28 -4.38
CA LEU A 66 7.52 -6.99 -4.17
C LEU A 66 8.95 -7.01 -4.68
N LYS A 67 9.65 -8.13 -4.49
CA LYS A 67 10.99 -8.30 -5.00
C LYS A 67 11.02 -8.16 -6.52
N ASN A 68 10.08 -8.78 -7.21
CA ASN A 68 9.96 -8.67 -8.66
C ASN A 68 9.61 -7.24 -9.09
N LEU A 69 8.72 -6.58 -8.37
CA LEU A 69 8.37 -5.18 -8.65
C LEU A 69 9.59 -4.28 -8.54
N LYS A 70 10.40 -4.49 -7.52
CA LYS A 70 11.65 -3.74 -7.36
C LYS A 70 12.59 -3.98 -8.53
N GLU A 71 12.74 -5.22 -8.96
CA GLU A 71 13.58 -5.57 -10.12
C GLU A 71 13.08 -4.90 -11.39
N LEU A 72 11.77 -4.74 -11.54
CA LEU A 72 11.15 -4.07 -12.68
C LEU A 72 11.26 -2.53 -12.62
N GLY A 73 11.76 -1.98 -11.51
CA GLY A 73 11.94 -0.56 -11.34
C GLY A 73 10.82 0.16 -10.59
N TYR A 74 9.87 -0.58 -10.03
CA TYR A 74 8.80 0.02 -9.23
C TYR A 74 9.31 0.38 -7.84
N ASP A 75 8.82 1.50 -7.30
CA ASP A 75 9.17 1.94 -5.96
C ASP A 75 8.40 1.13 -4.91
N ILE A 76 9.12 0.43 -4.05
CA ILE A 76 8.54 -0.33 -2.96
C ILE A 76 8.91 0.24 -1.58
N SER A 77 9.46 1.45 -1.53
CA SER A 77 9.91 2.06 -0.28
C SER A 77 8.78 2.30 0.72
N MET A 78 7.54 2.41 0.24
CA MET A 78 6.37 2.62 1.09
C MET A 78 5.90 1.37 1.82
N PHE A 79 6.41 0.19 1.46
CA PHE A 79 5.95 -1.07 2.03
C PHE A 79 6.65 -1.38 3.35
N ASN A 80 6.55 -0.45 4.29
CA ASN A 80 7.06 -0.56 5.66
C ASN A 80 5.95 -0.17 6.63
N ARG A 81 5.62 -1.09 7.55
CA ARG A 81 4.54 -0.83 8.52
C ARG A 81 4.97 0.25 9.51
N PRO A 82 4.17 1.32 9.68
CA PRO A 82 4.56 2.43 10.57
C PRO A 82 4.77 2.03 12.02
N SER A 83 3.94 1.14 12.56
CA SER A 83 4.01 0.76 13.97
C SER A 83 5.23 -0.10 14.31
N THR A 84 5.64 -0.98 13.41
CA THR A 84 6.76 -1.91 13.64
C THR A 84 8.03 -1.50 12.92
N LYS A 85 7.93 -0.63 11.92
CA LYS A 85 9.00 -0.22 11.03
C LYS A 85 9.64 -1.38 10.27
N LYS A 86 8.91 -2.47 10.17
CA LYS A 86 9.34 -3.65 9.41
C LYS A 86 8.84 -3.56 7.97
N GLN A 87 9.69 -3.97 7.05
CA GLN A 87 9.31 -4.06 5.65
C GLN A 87 8.34 -5.23 5.45
N CYS A 88 7.38 -5.06 4.55
CA CYS A 88 6.52 -6.15 4.11
C CYS A 88 7.37 -7.27 3.51
N ASP A 89 6.92 -8.51 3.65
CA ASP A 89 7.64 -9.66 3.12
C ASP A 89 7.78 -9.50 1.60
N LEU A 90 9.01 -9.56 1.11
CA LEU A 90 9.31 -9.31 -0.30
C LEU A 90 8.83 -10.40 -1.24
N GLU A 91 8.65 -11.61 -0.74
CA GLU A 91 8.23 -12.75 -1.55
C GLU A 91 6.74 -13.04 -1.40
N GLN A 92 6.19 -12.85 -0.20
CA GLN A 92 4.79 -13.18 0.10
C GLN A 92 3.84 -12.00 -0.09
N THR A 93 4.36 -10.81 -0.29
CA THR A 93 3.56 -9.65 -0.67
C THR A 93 3.69 -9.44 -2.17
N GLY A 94 2.56 -9.39 -2.85
CA GLY A 94 2.60 -9.23 -4.29
C GLY A 94 1.22 -9.29 -4.95
N ILE A 95 1.26 -9.45 -6.25
CA ILE A 95 0.09 -9.39 -7.12
C ILE A 95 -0.05 -10.72 -7.85
N THR A 96 -1.25 -11.29 -7.84
CA THR A 96 -1.58 -12.43 -8.69
C THR A 96 -2.45 -11.94 -9.84
N ILE A 97 -2.01 -12.17 -11.07
CA ILE A 97 -2.77 -11.85 -12.27
C ILE A 97 -3.26 -13.16 -12.87
N THR A 98 -4.56 -13.27 -13.10
CA THR A 98 -5.18 -14.42 -13.75
C THR A 98 -5.83 -13.97 -15.04
N LEU A 99 -5.40 -14.52 -16.16
CA LEU A 99 -5.98 -14.20 -17.47
C LEU A 99 -7.30 -14.94 -17.65
N VAL A 100 -8.35 -14.22 -18.03
CA VAL A 100 -9.70 -14.77 -18.22
C VAL A 100 -10.24 -14.26 -19.56
N SER A 101 -10.20 -15.09 -20.58
CA SER A 101 -10.63 -14.72 -21.94
C SER A 101 -9.90 -13.45 -22.41
N ASP A 102 -10.63 -12.38 -22.67
CA ASP A 102 -10.05 -11.12 -23.18
C ASP A 102 -9.68 -10.13 -22.07
N THR A 103 -9.77 -10.54 -20.82
CA THR A 103 -9.50 -9.66 -19.67
C THR A 103 -8.64 -10.38 -18.65
N TYR A 104 -8.49 -9.76 -17.48
CA TYR A 104 -7.72 -10.35 -16.39
C TYR A 104 -8.36 -10.00 -15.05
N ASN A 105 -8.13 -10.86 -14.08
CA ASN A 105 -8.48 -10.64 -12.69
C ASN A 105 -7.21 -10.51 -11.87
N THR A 106 -7.25 -9.69 -10.82
CA THR A 106 -6.13 -9.51 -9.92
C THR A 106 -6.54 -9.86 -8.49
N SER A 107 -5.61 -10.43 -7.76
CA SER A 107 -5.71 -10.57 -6.32
C SER A 107 -4.40 -10.16 -5.70
N TYR A 108 -4.43 -9.81 -4.42
CA TYR A 108 -3.27 -9.25 -3.73
C TYR A 108 -3.01 -10.03 -2.47
N SER A 109 -1.74 -10.35 -2.25
CA SER A 109 -1.25 -10.96 -1.03
C SER A 109 -0.43 -9.91 -0.30
N ILE A 110 -0.75 -9.64 0.96
CA ILE A 110 -0.06 -8.61 1.74
C ILE A 110 0.34 -9.21 3.07
N LEU A 111 1.65 -9.33 3.29
CA LEU A 111 2.21 -9.80 4.55
C LEU A 111 3.16 -8.73 5.07
N CYS A 112 2.65 -7.89 5.96
CA CYS A 112 3.36 -6.78 6.55
C CYS A 112 3.23 -6.87 8.08
N GLU A 113 4.25 -7.36 8.75
CA GLU A 113 4.29 -7.48 10.22
C GLU A 113 4.80 -6.17 10.85
#